data_dc6c41db9468ebbb474bf88d020f6298
#
_entry.id   dc6c41db9468ebbb474bf88d020f6298
#
_cell.length_a   1.000
_cell.length_b   1.000
_cell.length_c   1.000
_cell.angle_alpha   90.00
_cell.angle_beta   90.00
_cell.angle_gamma   90.00
#
_symmetry.space_group_name_H-M   'P 1'
#
loop_
_entity.id
_entity.type
_entity.pdbx_description
1 polymer ?
#
loop_
_entity_poly.entity_id
_entity_poly.type
_entity_poly.pdbx_seq_one_letter_code
_entity_poly.pdbx_strand_id
1 'polypeptide(L)'
;MAEVKKSFLSVDGNTATALASYIFTEVASIFPITPSSTMAELVEQYACEGKKNCFGTQVKVVEMQSEAGASGTVHGALQAGALATTYTASQGLLLMIPNIYKWVGECLPAVLHVSARSLA
;
A
#
# COMPACT_ATOMS: atom_id res chain seq x y z
N MET A 1 14.63 -6.84 -29.07
CA MET A 1 13.61 -6.71 -28.00
C MET A 1 13.63 -8.00 -27.20
N ALA A 2 13.78 -7.94 -25.89
CA ALA A 2 13.68 -9.14 -25.07
C ALA A 2 12.24 -9.64 -25.11
N GLU A 3 12.07 -10.94 -25.36
CA GLU A 3 10.77 -11.60 -25.39
C GLU A 3 10.17 -11.57 -23.97
N VAL A 4 9.03 -10.91 -23.80
CA VAL A 4 8.34 -10.85 -22.51
C VAL A 4 7.69 -12.21 -22.25
N LYS A 5 8.31 -12.99 -21.37
CA LYS A 5 7.78 -14.28 -20.96
C LYS A 5 6.56 -14.04 -20.04
N LYS A 6 5.38 -14.33 -20.54
CA LYS A 6 4.13 -14.27 -19.75
C LYS A 6 4.05 -15.49 -18.83
N SER A 7 3.76 -15.27 -17.56
CA SER A 7 3.43 -16.32 -16.59
C SER A 7 2.08 -16.04 -15.96
N PHE A 8 1.37 -17.11 -15.58
CA PHE A 8 0.06 -17.01 -14.94
C PHE A 8 0.16 -17.59 -13.53
N LEU A 9 -0.45 -16.90 -12.59
CA LEU A 9 -0.56 -17.33 -11.19
C LEU A 9 -2.04 -17.38 -10.80
N SER A 10 -2.43 -18.41 -10.06
CA SER A 10 -3.74 -18.48 -9.43
C SER A 10 -3.58 -18.08 -7.97
N VAL A 11 -4.06 -16.88 -7.63
CA VAL A 11 -3.90 -16.28 -6.30
C VAL A 11 -5.20 -15.59 -5.90
N ASP A 12 -5.35 -15.28 -4.62
CA ASP A 12 -6.46 -14.46 -4.12
C ASP A 12 -6.27 -12.97 -4.45
N GLY A 13 -7.31 -12.17 -4.24
CA GLY A 13 -7.30 -10.73 -4.54
C GLY A 13 -6.28 -9.95 -3.72
N ASN A 14 -6.10 -10.29 -2.45
CA ASN A 14 -5.11 -9.63 -1.59
C ASN A 14 -3.68 -9.89 -2.08
N THR A 15 -3.38 -11.13 -2.46
CA THR A 15 -2.06 -11.49 -3.01
C THR A 15 -1.81 -10.79 -4.35
N ALA A 16 -2.79 -10.77 -5.24
CA ALA A 16 -2.68 -10.06 -6.51
C ALA A 16 -2.42 -8.56 -6.31
N THR A 17 -3.15 -7.94 -5.38
CA THR A 17 -2.99 -6.53 -5.02
C THR A 17 -1.61 -6.25 -4.43
N ALA A 18 -1.14 -7.08 -3.49
CA ALA A 18 0.18 -6.93 -2.90
C ALA A 18 1.31 -7.03 -3.95
N LEU A 19 1.22 -8.00 -4.85
CA LEU A 19 2.18 -8.17 -5.95
C LEU A 19 2.21 -6.96 -6.88
N ALA A 20 1.05 -6.48 -7.30
CA ALA A 20 0.95 -5.36 -8.24
C ALA A 20 1.40 -4.05 -7.60
N SER A 21 0.95 -3.75 -6.37
CA SER A 21 1.27 -2.52 -5.68
C SER A 21 2.74 -2.42 -5.26
N TYR A 22 3.36 -3.54 -4.87
CA TYR A 22 4.76 -3.57 -4.46
C TYR A 22 5.69 -2.95 -5.49
N ILE A 23 5.43 -3.23 -6.77
CA ILE A 23 6.28 -2.77 -7.88
C ILE A 23 6.37 -1.24 -7.94
N PHE A 24 5.28 -0.54 -7.61
CA PHE A 24 5.17 0.92 -7.72
C PHE A 24 5.26 1.64 -6.37
N THR A 25 5.57 0.93 -5.29
CA THR A 25 5.60 1.49 -3.93
C THR A 25 7.03 1.69 -3.47
N GLU A 26 7.33 2.85 -2.91
CA GLU A 26 8.58 3.13 -2.21
C GLU A 26 8.38 3.05 -0.69
N VAL A 27 7.25 3.56 -0.20
CA VAL A 27 6.87 3.53 1.22
C VAL A 27 5.48 2.94 1.37
N ALA A 28 5.37 1.88 2.15
CA ALA A 28 4.09 1.30 2.59
C ALA A 28 3.88 1.63 4.07
N SER A 29 2.91 2.46 4.38
CA SER A 29 2.54 2.74 5.76
C SER A 29 1.29 1.97 6.12
N ILE A 30 1.36 1.17 7.17
CA ILE A 30 0.33 0.19 7.51
C ILE A 30 -0.14 0.30 8.97
N PHE A 31 -1.37 -0.04 9.17
CA PHE A 31 -1.94 -0.48 10.43
C PHE A 31 -2.79 -1.71 10.12
N PRO A 32 -2.28 -2.93 10.41
CA PRO A 32 -2.91 -4.17 9.96
C PRO A 32 -4.31 -4.34 10.51
N ILE A 33 -5.26 -4.66 9.63
CA ILE A 33 -6.65 -4.95 9.97
C ILE A 33 -7.23 -6.00 9.02
N THR A 34 -7.96 -6.97 9.56
CA THR A 34 -8.66 -8.00 8.76
C THR A 34 -9.83 -7.39 7.99
N PRO A 35 -10.01 -7.71 6.69
CA PRO A 35 -9.33 -8.74 5.92
C PRO A 35 -8.10 -8.27 5.12
N SER A 36 -7.65 -7.04 5.27
CA SER A 36 -6.56 -6.45 4.48
C SER A 36 -5.15 -6.78 4.98
N SER A 37 -4.99 -7.31 6.19
CA SER A 37 -3.69 -7.60 6.81
C SER A 37 -2.77 -8.44 5.93
N THR A 38 -3.33 -9.42 5.21
CA THR A 38 -2.56 -10.27 4.28
C THR A 38 -1.82 -9.46 3.20
N MET A 39 -2.41 -8.35 2.71
CA MET A 39 -1.71 -7.47 1.75
C MET A 39 -0.46 -6.85 2.39
N ALA A 40 -0.60 -6.31 3.59
CA ALA A 40 0.49 -5.69 4.33
C ALA A 40 1.59 -6.70 4.67
N GLU A 41 1.22 -7.88 5.18
CA GLU A 41 2.13 -8.98 5.51
C GLU A 41 2.94 -9.44 4.29
N LEU A 42 2.30 -9.61 3.13
CA LEU A 42 2.98 -9.98 1.89
C LEU A 42 3.96 -8.91 1.42
N VAL A 43 3.58 -7.64 1.49
CA VAL A 43 4.47 -6.53 1.13
C VAL A 43 5.68 -6.49 2.04
N GLU A 44 5.51 -6.69 3.34
CA GLU A 44 6.60 -6.80 4.30
C GLU A 44 7.50 -8.00 4.01
N GLN A 45 6.90 -9.16 3.74
CA GLN A 45 7.64 -10.35 3.36
C GLN A 45 8.50 -10.11 2.12
N TYR A 46 7.94 -9.52 1.06
CA TYR A 46 8.69 -9.20 -0.16
C TYR A 46 9.84 -8.23 0.10
N ALA A 47 9.64 -7.25 0.98
CA ALA A 47 10.69 -6.33 1.38
C ALA A 47 11.81 -7.07 2.13
N CYS A 48 11.47 -7.95 3.08
CA CYS A 48 12.44 -8.77 3.82
C CYS A 48 13.22 -9.74 2.92
N GLU A 49 12.58 -10.28 1.88
CA GLU A 49 13.21 -11.14 0.87
C GLU A 49 14.15 -10.36 -0.08
N GLY A 50 14.20 -9.06 0.03
CA GLY A 50 15.06 -8.21 -0.80
C GLY A 50 14.48 -7.93 -2.20
N LYS A 51 13.18 -8.18 -2.42
CA LYS A 51 12.51 -7.87 -3.68
C LYS A 51 12.60 -6.38 -3.97
N LYS A 52 12.95 -6.03 -5.20
CA LYS A 52 13.06 -4.64 -5.61
C LYS A 52 11.80 -4.17 -6.33
N ASN A 53 11.43 -2.93 -6.09
CA ASN A 53 10.40 -2.21 -6.83
C ASN A 53 10.92 -1.72 -8.19
N CYS A 54 10.09 -1.03 -8.97
CA CYS A 54 10.50 -0.50 -10.29
C CYS A 54 11.57 0.59 -10.22
N PHE A 55 11.82 1.16 -9.04
CA PHE A 55 12.89 2.13 -8.79
C PHE A 55 14.22 1.48 -8.39
N GLY A 56 14.27 0.15 -8.31
CA GLY A 56 15.46 -0.60 -7.92
C GLY A 56 15.74 -0.63 -6.42
N THR A 57 14.79 -0.22 -5.59
CA THR A 57 14.87 -0.20 -4.13
C THR A 57 13.91 -1.20 -3.50
N GLN A 58 14.11 -1.54 -2.24
CA GLN A 58 13.14 -2.28 -1.45
C GLN A 58 12.06 -1.32 -0.92
N VAL A 59 10.84 -1.80 -0.79
CA VAL A 59 9.76 -1.03 -0.16
C VAL A 59 10.09 -0.85 1.32
N LYS A 60 10.02 0.38 1.79
CA LYS A 60 10.09 0.68 3.22
C LYS A 60 8.72 0.51 3.84
N VAL A 61 8.56 -0.53 4.64
CA VAL A 61 7.33 -0.78 5.40
C VAL A 61 7.41 -0.09 6.76
N VAL A 62 6.38 0.65 7.12
CA VAL A 62 6.26 1.36 8.40
C VAL A 62 4.92 1.01 9.03
N GLU A 63 4.96 0.33 10.16
CA GLU A 63 3.77 0.04 10.95
C GLU A 63 3.48 1.19 11.92
N MET A 64 2.24 1.64 11.92
CA MET A 64 1.75 2.75 12.73
C MET A 64 0.80 2.26 13.83
N GLN A 65 0.39 3.16 14.71
CA GLN A 65 -0.47 2.85 15.86
C GLN A 65 -1.97 3.05 15.58
N SER A 66 -2.31 3.53 14.38
CA SER A 66 -3.70 3.73 13.95
C SER A 66 -3.77 3.91 12.43
N GLU A 67 -4.97 3.77 11.87
CA GLU A 67 -5.22 4.04 10.45
C GLU A 67 -4.99 5.53 10.11
N ALA A 68 -5.41 6.43 11.00
CA ALA A 68 -5.15 7.86 10.84
C ALA A 68 -3.63 8.15 10.83
N GLY A 69 -2.85 7.49 11.69
CA GLY A 69 -1.40 7.57 11.69
C GLY A 69 -0.78 7.04 10.42
N ALA A 70 -1.25 5.90 9.92
CA ALA A 70 -0.79 5.31 8.66
C ALA A 70 -1.03 6.27 7.48
N SER A 71 -2.22 6.84 7.38
CA SER A 71 -2.54 7.83 6.33
C SER A 71 -1.74 9.13 6.47
N GLY A 72 -1.45 9.57 7.69
CA GLY A 72 -0.57 10.71 7.94
C GLY A 72 0.86 10.47 7.49
N THR A 73 1.39 9.27 7.72
CA THR A 73 2.72 8.86 7.24
C THR A 73 2.77 8.79 5.71
N VAL A 74 1.73 8.27 5.07
CA VAL A 74 1.58 8.32 3.60
C VAL A 74 1.64 9.77 3.12
N HIS A 75 0.91 10.69 3.76
CA HIS A 75 0.93 12.11 3.45
C HIS A 75 2.36 12.69 3.47
N GLY A 76 3.09 12.45 4.56
CA GLY A 76 4.47 12.93 4.69
C GLY A 76 5.41 12.34 3.64
N ALA A 77 5.29 11.04 3.33
CA ALA A 77 6.10 10.38 2.32
C ALA A 77 5.83 10.95 0.91
N LEU A 78 4.56 11.17 0.57
CA LEU A 78 4.16 11.77 -0.70
C LEU A 78 4.67 13.21 -0.84
N GLN A 79 4.61 14.01 0.22
CA GLN A 79 5.18 15.37 0.22
C GLN A 79 6.70 15.38 0.05
N ALA A 80 7.37 14.35 0.55
CA ALA A 80 8.81 14.16 0.33
C ALA A 80 9.17 13.64 -1.07
N GLY A 81 8.18 13.37 -1.91
CA GLY A 81 8.35 12.93 -3.30
C GLY A 81 8.43 11.42 -3.50
N ALA A 82 8.20 10.61 -2.46
CA ALA A 82 8.14 9.17 -2.59
C ALA A 82 6.74 8.70 -2.99
N LEU A 83 6.64 7.64 -3.81
CA LEU A 83 5.37 6.95 -4.04
C LEU A 83 5.03 6.10 -2.82
N ALA A 84 3.91 6.43 -2.19
CA ALA A 84 3.47 5.80 -0.96
C ALA A 84 2.07 5.20 -1.08
N THR A 85 1.87 4.08 -0.39
CA THR A 85 0.59 3.38 -0.35
C THR A 85 0.25 2.92 1.06
N THR A 86 -1.02 2.60 1.27
CA THR A 86 -1.49 1.94 2.48
C THR A 86 -2.53 0.87 2.14
N TYR A 87 -2.70 -0.07 3.05
CA TYR A 87 -3.62 -1.19 2.94
C TYR A 87 -4.55 -1.18 4.17
N THR A 88 -5.85 -1.19 3.94
CA THR A 88 -6.81 -1.12 5.03
C THR A 88 -8.11 -1.85 4.71
N ALA A 89 -9.04 -1.87 5.65
CA ALA A 89 -10.40 -2.36 5.47
C ALA A 89 -11.39 -1.20 5.55
N SER A 90 -12.68 -1.50 5.52
CA SER A 90 -13.74 -0.50 5.47
C SER A 90 -13.70 0.53 6.61
N GLN A 91 -13.54 0.09 7.84
CA GLN A 91 -13.47 1.01 9.00
C GLN A 91 -12.22 1.88 8.98
N GLY A 92 -11.07 1.30 8.59
CA GLY A 92 -9.83 2.04 8.46
C GLY A 92 -9.89 3.11 7.38
N LEU A 93 -10.56 2.83 6.25
CA LEU A 93 -10.83 3.83 5.22
C LEU A 93 -11.57 5.05 5.79
N LEU A 94 -12.61 4.81 6.58
CA LEU A 94 -13.40 5.90 7.20
C LEU A 94 -12.54 6.75 8.15
N LEU A 95 -11.62 6.13 8.88
CA LEU A 95 -10.69 6.83 9.78
C LEU A 95 -9.59 7.60 9.03
N MET A 96 -9.32 7.25 7.78
CA MET A 96 -8.34 7.93 6.93
C MET A 96 -8.90 9.15 6.18
N ILE A 97 -10.23 9.31 6.11
CA ILE A 97 -10.90 10.35 5.31
C ILE A 97 -10.32 11.76 5.54
N PRO A 98 -10.08 12.24 6.77
CA PRO A 98 -9.51 13.58 6.95
C PRO A 98 -8.17 13.79 6.26
N ASN A 99 -7.31 12.77 6.22
CA ASN A 99 -6.04 12.84 5.52
C ASN A 99 -6.20 12.70 3.99
N ILE A 100 -7.18 11.93 3.53
CA ILE A 100 -7.51 11.82 2.10
C ILE A 100 -7.87 13.19 1.52
N TYR A 101 -8.65 14.00 2.24
CA TYR A 101 -8.94 15.37 1.83
C TYR A 101 -7.68 16.22 1.66
N LYS A 102 -6.68 16.03 2.53
CA LYS A 102 -5.39 16.72 2.40
C LYS A 102 -4.62 16.26 1.16
N TRP A 103 -4.55 14.94 0.93
CA TRP A 103 -3.90 14.41 -0.27
C TRP A 103 -4.50 15.00 -1.54
N VAL A 104 -5.83 15.05 -1.62
CA VAL A 104 -6.54 15.61 -2.78
C VAL A 104 -6.28 17.11 -2.91
N GLY A 105 -6.40 17.86 -1.81
CA GLY A 105 -6.17 19.30 -1.80
C GLY A 105 -4.75 19.72 -2.20
N GLU A 106 -3.77 18.85 -1.95
CA GLU A 106 -2.36 19.06 -2.29
C GLU A 106 -1.96 18.36 -3.60
N CYS A 107 -2.91 17.74 -4.32
CA CYS A 107 -2.68 17.00 -5.57
C CYS A 107 -1.61 15.89 -5.44
N LEU A 108 -1.58 15.20 -4.31
CA LEU A 108 -0.62 14.14 -4.05
C LEU A 108 -1.07 12.79 -4.67
N PRO A 109 -0.16 12.05 -5.33
CA PRO A 109 -0.48 10.81 -6.05
C PRO A 109 -0.57 9.60 -5.09
N ALA A 110 -1.53 9.60 -4.18
CA ALA A 110 -1.72 8.52 -3.22
C ALA A 110 -2.47 7.33 -3.82
N VAL A 111 -2.11 6.12 -3.42
CA VAL A 111 -2.88 4.90 -3.70
C VAL A 111 -3.27 4.23 -2.38
N LEU A 112 -4.53 3.89 -2.27
CA LEU A 112 -5.12 3.26 -1.10
C LEU A 112 -5.80 1.95 -1.53
N HIS A 113 -5.38 0.84 -0.94
CA HIS A 113 -5.95 -0.48 -1.21
C HIS A 113 -6.89 -0.87 -0.06
N VAL A 114 -8.14 -1.13 -0.40
CA VAL A 114 -9.17 -1.40 0.59
C VAL A 114 -9.77 -2.78 0.36
N SER A 115 -9.56 -3.69 1.29
CA SER A 115 -10.22 -5.00 1.31
C SER A 115 -11.48 -4.92 2.16
N ALA A 116 -12.53 -4.34 1.59
CA ALA A 116 -13.78 -4.07 2.30
C ALA A 116 -14.76 -5.23 2.21
N ARG A 117 -15.38 -5.56 3.35
CA ARG A 117 -16.57 -6.43 3.40
C ARG A 117 -17.83 -5.59 3.26
N SER A 118 -17.82 -4.38 3.78
CA SER A 118 -18.91 -3.40 3.76
C SER A 118 -18.31 -2.01 3.98
N LEU A 119 -18.95 -0.97 3.46
CA LEU A 119 -18.61 0.43 3.73
C LEU A 119 -19.61 1.12 4.67
N ALA A 120 -20.49 0.35 5.23
CA ALA A 120 -21.47 0.85 6.20
C ALA A 120 -20.99 0.67 7.64
#